data_4bc505a3cb38620996ac63ed17e70108
#
_entry.id   4bc505a3cb38620996ac63ed17e70108
#
_cell.length_a   1.000
_cell.length_b   1.000
_cell.length_c   1.000
_cell.angle_alpha   90.00
_cell.angle_beta   90.00
_cell.angle_gamma   90.00
#
_symmetry.space_group_name_H-M   'P 1'
#
loop_
_entity.id
_entity.type
_entity.pdbx_description
1 polymer ?
#
loop_
_entity_poly.entity_id
_entity_poly.type
_entity_poly.pdbx_seq_one_letter_code
_entity_poly.pdbx_strand_id
1 'polypeptide(L)'
;VKQNDILVFSTIGMKSIEKTITSNAPINVAMEEDNVALEQVVVIGYGTVKKSHLSGAVGSVGTKELRGEISTSTASALQGKMPGVTISTNGGGPNDGTTINVRGISSLSNNSPLYVIDGAFGDINMVDPNDIQSIEVLKDAAAAAIYGSRAAGGVVLISTKGGRKESPTKVDINFFTGIQHNPKKLNVMTGEEYSRFARYYGLAGDGYGSEAGATPFVGEGTDWQDVMFKTAMTYKANATISGGSKNATFSASAGYLNKDGILRNTSHESYNLRLKSDFTFLNNRVTIGETLILRMGEAKGGSDHEMNGLLRFPSVIPVYDPTNSSGWGTSADINLPNPLANSVIIDKKNESTQIFLNAYLQAEIIKGLKYKLNLGLRRNHTKYRTYESSYDLGTFGINEKPDLSESFSNDDSWVLENTLNYDRTFGKHNLSAMAGYSAQKDQHYNFEGSNSDLPEFIYTMTGNVNTMKATSTLNELALVSLFGRVMYSYDDRYLLSASIRRDGSSRF
;
A
#
# COMPACT_ATOMS: atom_id res chain seq x y z
N VAL A 1 -45.66 -12.49 -21.59
CA VAL A 1 -45.80 -12.99 -20.21
C VAL A 1 -47.02 -13.88 -20.19
N LYS A 2 -46.88 -15.11 -19.66
CA LYS A 2 -47.95 -16.11 -19.63
C LYS A 2 -48.62 -16.13 -18.25
N GLN A 3 -49.84 -16.63 -18.21
CA GLN A 3 -50.53 -16.88 -16.94
C GLN A 3 -49.70 -17.86 -16.09
N ASN A 4 -49.47 -17.54 -14.83
CA ASN A 4 -48.58 -18.21 -13.85
C ASN A 4 -47.07 -17.84 -13.94
N ASP A 5 -46.65 -16.95 -14.84
CA ASP A 5 -45.32 -16.39 -14.75
C ASP A 5 -45.16 -15.53 -13.47
N ILE A 6 -43.97 -15.52 -12.89
CA ILE A 6 -43.64 -14.67 -11.73
C ILE A 6 -42.95 -13.42 -12.22
N LEU A 7 -43.55 -12.26 -11.95
CA LEU A 7 -42.91 -10.96 -12.16
C LEU A 7 -42.17 -10.53 -10.89
N VAL A 8 -40.89 -10.23 -11.04
CA VAL A 8 -40.05 -9.70 -9.95
C VAL A 8 -39.92 -8.18 -10.19
N PHE A 9 -40.43 -7.41 -9.24
CA PHE A 9 -40.27 -5.96 -9.22
C PHE A 9 -39.09 -5.62 -8.28
N SER A 10 -38.08 -4.97 -8.80
CA SER A 10 -36.86 -4.63 -8.04
C SER A 10 -36.37 -3.25 -8.47
N THR A 11 -36.08 -2.39 -7.49
CA THR A 11 -35.45 -1.10 -7.70
C THR A 11 -34.51 -0.79 -6.53
N ILE A 12 -33.54 0.09 -6.74
CA ILE A 12 -32.57 0.46 -5.71
C ILE A 12 -33.29 1.14 -4.53
N GLY A 13 -33.06 0.65 -3.31
CA GLY A 13 -33.66 1.18 -2.09
C GLY A 13 -35.06 0.67 -1.76
N MET A 14 -35.59 -0.31 -2.51
CA MET A 14 -36.87 -0.93 -2.26
C MET A 14 -36.73 -2.45 -2.13
N LYS A 15 -37.58 -3.08 -1.30
CA LYS A 15 -37.66 -4.53 -1.20
C LYS A 15 -38.16 -5.14 -2.49
N SER A 16 -37.50 -6.15 -3.01
CA SER A 16 -37.99 -6.88 -4.19
C SER A 16 -39.29 -7.59 -3.86
N ILE A 17 -40.30 -7.44 -4.72
CA ILE A 17 -41.62 -8.06 -4.59
C ILE A 17 -41.84 -8.98 -5.77
N GLU A 18 -42.25 -10.22 -5.50
CA GLU A 18 -42.65 -11.20 -6.51
C GLU A 18 -44.17 -11.28 -6.58
N LYS A 19 -44.72 -11.18 -7.78
CA LYS A 19 -46.17 -11.38 -8.05
C LYS A 19 -46.39 -12.36 -9.19
N THR A 20 -47.19 -13.36 -8.93
CA THR A 20 -47.62 -14.33 -9.95
C THR A 20 -48.76 -13.72 -10.77
N ILE A 21 -48.68 -13.83 -12.09
CA ILE A 21 -49.71 -13.35 -13.02
C ILE A 21 -50.91 -14.28 -13.00
N THR A 22 -52.00 -13.81 -12.45
CA THR A 22 -53.27 -14.59 -12.39
C THR A 22 -54.30 -14.14 -13.44
N SER A 23 -54.15 -12.93 -14.02
CA SER A 23 -55.06 -12.38 -15.01
C SER A 23 -54.39 -11.32 -15.89
N ASN A 24 -55.03 -10.86 -16.97
CA ASN A 24 -54.55 -9.76 -17.83
C ASN A 24 -54.87 -8.35 -17.27
N ALA A 25 -55.25 -8.24 -16.00
CA ALA A 25 -55.52 -6.94 -15.36
C ALA A 25 -54.21 -6.21 -15.00
N PRO A 26 -54.24 -4.86 -14.95
CA PRO A 26 -53.08 -4.10 -14.48
C PRO A 26 -52.62 -4.53 -13.09
N ILE A 27 -51.32 -4.77 -12.92
CA ILE A 27 -50.75 -5.16 -11.64
C ILE A 27 -50.18 -3.90 -10.97
N ASN A 28 -50.84 -3.43 -9.91
CA ASN A 28 -50.33 -2.38 -9.06
C ASN A 28 -49.47 -2.98 -7.96
N VAL A 29 -48.24 -2.52 -7.86
CA VAL A 29 -47.27 -2.95 -6.83
C VAL A 29 -46.87 -1.75 -6.01
N ALA A 30 -47.22 -1.74 -4.72
CA ALA A 30 -46.66 -0.80 -3.76
C ALA A 30 -45.35 -1.43 -3.22
N MET A 31 -44.22 -0.83 -3.53
CA MET A 31 -42.94 -1.26 -3.04
C MET A 31 -42.64 -0.61 -1.67
N GLU A 32 -42.13 -1.39 -0.72
CA GLU A 32 -41.68 -0.90 0.57
C GLU A 32 -40.22 -0.51 0.49
N GLU A 33 -39.82 0.57 1.19
CA GLU A 33 -38.44 0.95 1.32
C GLU A 33 -37.62 -0.19 1.95
N ASP A 34 -36.49 -0.51 1.34
CA ASP A 34 -35.55 -1.47 1.87
C ASP A 34 -34.62 -0.76 2.87
N ASN A 35 -35.02 -0.73 4.13
CA ASN A 35 -34.27 -0.13 5.24
C ASN A 35 -32.98 -0.91 5.60
N VAL A 36 -32.58 -1.93 4.84
CA VAL A 36 -31.33 -2.67 5.03
C VAL A 36 -30.11 -1.78 4.88
N ALA A 37 -30.20 -0.64 4.19
CA ALA A 37 -29.12 0.36 4.13
C ALA A 37 -28.80 1.03 5.49
N LEU A 38 -29.71 0.97 6.49
CA LEU A 38 -29.52 1.57 7.82
C LEU A 38 -28.81 0.63 8.82
N GLU A 39 -28.68 -0.65 8.53
CA GLU A 39 -28.01 -1.61 9.40
C GLU A 39 -26.55 -1.90 9.03
N GLN A 40 -25.88 -0.97 8.32
CA GLN A 40 -24.47 -1.15 8.02
C GLN A 40 -23.67 -1.21 9.33
N VAL A 41 -23.15 -2.41 9.62
CA VAL A 41 -22.27 -2.65 10.77
C VAL A 41 -20.85 -2.30 10.35
N VAL A 42 -20.17 -1.48 11.15
CA VAL A 42 -18.78 -1.12 10.95
C VAL A 42 -17.92 -1.70 12.06
N VAL A 43 -16.72 -2.11 11.71
CA VAL A 43 -15.73 -2.54 12.69
C VAL A 43 -15.13 -1.29 13.34
N ILE A 44 -15.16 -1.23 14.68
CA ILE A 44 -14.52 -0.16 15.43
C ILE A 44 -13.70 -0.74 16.57
N GLY A 45 -12.42 -0.57 16.48
CA GLY A 45 -11.53 -1.09 17.48
C GLY A 45 -11.70 -2.60 17.63
N TYR A 46 -11.98 -3.03 18.85
CA TYR A 46 -12.11 -4.44 19.19
C TYR A 46 -13.54 -4.99 19.11
N GLY A 47 -14.44 -4.29 18.37
CA GLY A 47 -15.84 -4.71 18.23
C GLY A 47 -16.50 -4.23 16.96
N THR A 48 -17.72 -4.68 16.72
CA THR A 48 -18.57 -4.24 15.61
C THR A 48 -19.74 -3.44 16.16
N VAL A 49 -20.05 -2.30 15.54
CA VAL A 49 -21.14 -1.43 15.97
C VAL A 49 -21.97 -1.02 14.77
N LYS A 50 -23.27 -0.82 14.95
CA LYS A 50 -24.11 -0.22 13.91
C LYS A 50 -23.58 1.16 13.56
N LYS A 51 -23.46 1.51 12.28
CA LYS A 51 -22.98 2.81 11.84
C LYS A 51 -23.78 3.98 12.43
N SER A 52 -25.07 3.79 12.64
CA SER A 52 -25.96 4.74 13.31
C SER A 52 -25.64 5.00 14.78
N HIS A 53 -24.93 4.08 15.46
CA HIS A 53 -24.54 4.20 16.88
C HIS A 53 -23.16 4.85 17.06
N LEU A 54 -22.51 5.25 15.96
CA LEU A 54 -21.23 5.93 16.02
C LEU A 54 -21.40 7.41 16.30
N SER A 55 -20.84 7.86 17.41
CA SER A 55 -20.76 9.30 17.73
C SER A 55 -19.60 10.00 17.02
N GLY A 56 -18.65 9.24 16.42
CA GLY A 56 -17.46 9.75 15.75
C GLY A 56 -17.56 9.73 14.22
N ALA A 57 -16.78 10.58 13.54
CA ALA A 57 -16.70 10.60 12.08
C ALA A 57 -15.89 9.41 11.54
N VAL A 58 -16.58 8.44 10.96
CA VAL A 58 -15.99 7.28 10.30
C VAL A 58 -16.22 7.36 8.80
N GLY A 59 -15.12 7.29 8.01
CA GLY A 59 -15.18 7.06 6.57
C GLY A 59 -15.21 5.57 6.29
N SER A 60 -16.04 5.12 5.36
CA SER A 60 -16.10 3.71 4.97
C SER A 60 -16.09 3.61 3.45
N VAL A 61 -15.29 2.68 2.92
CA VAL A 61 -15.25 2.30 1.50
C VAL A 61 -15.37 0.79 1.41
N GLY A 62 -16.31 0.32 0.62
CA GLY A 62 -16.57 -1.11 0.44
C GLY A 62 -15.95 -1.67 -0.85
N THR A 63 -16.19 -2.95 -1.07
CA THR A 63 -15.66 -3.68 -2.25
C THR A 63 -16.09 -3.06 -3.59
N LYS A 64 -17.30 -2.48 -3.68
CA LYS A 64 -17.82 -1.92 -4.94
C LYS A 64 -17.01 -0.69 -5.38
N GLU A 65 -16.70 0.19 -4.44
CA GLU A 65 -15.92 1.40 -4.69
C GLU A 65 -14.47 1.09 -5.01
N LEU A 66 -13.92 0.02 -4.42
CA LEU A 66 -12.54 -0.41 -4.66
C LEU A 66 -12.36 -1.14 -6.00
N ARG A 67 -13.37 -1.87 -6.48
CA ARG A 67 -13.33 -2.61 -7.76
C ARG A 67 -13.30 -1.72 -9.00
N GLY A 68 -13.78 -0.48 -8.91
CA GLY A 68 -13.85 0.46 -10.03
C GLY A 68 -12.50 1.04 -10.46
N GLU A 69 -11.43 0.81 -9.73
CA GLU A 69 -10.12 1.37 -10.02
C GLU A 69 -9.06 0.32 -10.31
N ILE A 70 -8.33 0.61 -11.37
CA ILE A 70 -7.16 -0.16 -11.80
C ILE A 70 -5.98 0.33 -10.97
N SER A 71 -5.95 -0.06 -9.70
CA SER A 71 -4.86 0.30 -8.81
C SER A 71 -3.93 -0.87 -8.54
N THR A 72 -2.65 -0.59 -8.56
CA THR A 72 -1.59 -1.56 -8.23
C THR A 72 -1.32 -1.62 -6.73
N SER A 73 -1.75 -0.60 -5.95
CA SER A 73 -1.63 -0.58 -4.49
C SER A 73 -2.97 -0.25 -3.82
N THR A 74 -3.19 -0.81 -2.64
CA THR A 74 -4.39 -0.55 -1.85
C THR A 74 -4.48 0.90 -1.40
N ALA A 75 -3.35 1.52 -1.07
CA ALA A 75 -3.31 2.92 -0.69
C ALA A 75 -3.79 3.82 -1.82
N SER A 76 -3.30 3.62 -3.05
CA SER A 76 -3.72 4.43 -4.20
C SER A 76 -5.18 4.18 -4.62
N ALA A 77 -5.71 2.96 -4.39
CA ALA A 77 -7.12 2.64 -4.65
C ALA A 77 -8.12 3.45 -3.79
N LEU A 78 -7.66 4.06 -2.70
CA LEU A 78 -8.47 4.91 -1.82
C LEU A 78 -8.49 6.38 -2.23
N GLN A 79 -7.67 6.80 -3.19
CA GLN A 79 -7.52 8.20 -3.58
C GLN A 79 -8.86 8.79 -4.03
N GLY A 80 -9.25 9.93 -3.45
CA GLY A 80 -10.51 10.62 -3.78
C GLY A 80 -11.79 9.97 -3.24
N LYS A 81 -11.72 8.81 -2.54
CA LYS A 81 -12.92 8.07 -2.11
C LYS A 81 -13.40 8.40 -0.70
N MET A 82 -12.59 9.06 0.10
CA MET A 82 -12.94 9.38 1.49
C MET A 82 -12.74 10.87 1.79
N PRO A 83 -13.79 11.61 2.20
CA PRO A 83 -13.62 12.99 2.66
C PRO A 83 -12.66 13.07 3.86
N GLY A 84 -11.73 14.02 3.85
CA GLY A 84 -10.74 14.23 4.93
C GLY A 84 -9.63 13.18 4.98
N VAL A 85 -9.45 12.38 3.94
CA VAL A 85 -8.29 11.51 3.72
C VAL A 85 -7.58 11.99 2.46
N THR A 86 -6.34 12.43 2.61
CA THR A 86 -5.49 12.86 1.49
C THR A 86 -4.49 11.76 1.19
N ILE A 87 -4.40 11.40 -0.07
CA ILE A 87 -3.48 10.37 -0.55
C ILE A 87 -2.63 10.98 -1.64
N SER A 88 -1.31 10.92 -1.46
CA SER A 88 -0.32 11.37 -2.43
C SER A 88 0.67 10.27 -2.75
N THR A 89 0.99 10.13 -4.02
CA THR A 89 2.04 9.23 -4.49
C THR A 89 3.36 9.99 -4.51
N ASN A 90 4.43 9.41 -3.98
CA ASN A 90 5.73 10.04 -3.81
C ASN A 90 6.61 9.86 -5.06
N GLY A 91 6.06 10.15 -6.24
CA GLY A 91 6.76 9.99 -7.52
C GLY A 91 5.90 9.30 -8.57
N GLY A 92 6.52 8.85 -9.68
CA GLY A 92 5.87 8.18 -10.81
C GLY A 92 6.41 6.77 -11.09
N GLY A 93 7.32 6.29 -10.26
CA GLY A 93 7.93 4.97 -10.40
C GLY A 93 6.97 3.81 -10.12
N PRO A 94 7.28 2.62 -10.60
CA PRO A 94 6.41 1.45 -10.46
C PRO A 94 6.24 0.98 -9.01
N ASN A 95 7.19 1.28 -8.13
CA ASN A 95 7.20 0.91 -6.70
C ASN A 95 7.19 2.12 -5.76
N ASP A 96 6.85 3.30 -6.25
CA ASP A 96 6.84 4.50 -5.42
C ASP A 96 5.79 4.40 -4.31
N GLY A 97 6.20 4.84 -3.13
CA GLY A 97 5.36 4.82 -1.93
C GLY A 97 4.17 5.76 -2.05
N THR A 98 3.14 5.44 -1.31
CA THR A 98 1.94 6.28 -1.19
C THR A 98 1.80 6.73 0.24
N THR A 99 1.67 8.03 0.45
CA THR A 99 1.45 8.64 1.77
C THR A 99 -0.04 8.87 1.99
N ILE A 100 -0.56 8.41 3.12
CA ILE A 100 -1.94 8.63 3.54
C ILE A 100 -1.93 9.55 4.75
N ASN A 101 -2.68 10.65 4.67
CA ASN A 101 -2.90 11.59 5.77
C ASN A 101 -4.38 11.69 6.08
N VAL A 102 -4.74 11.60 7.36
CA VAL A 102 -6.12 11.73 7.84
C VAL A 102 -6.27 13.08 8.54
N ARG A 103 -7.14 13.96 8.00
CA ARG A 103 -7.38 15.32 8.51
C ARG A 103 -6.13 16.22 8.56
N GLY A 104 -5.20 16.00 7.62
CA GLY A 104 -4.00 16.82 7.47
C GLY A 104 -2.81 16.35 8.31
N ILE A 105 -1.86 17.25 8.55
CA ILE A 105 -0.61 16.99 9.26
C ILE A 105 -0.82 17.29 10.75
N SER A 106 -0.70 16.28 11.61
CA SER A 106 -0.88 16.38 13.06
C SER A 106 0.45 16.39 13.84
N SER A 107 1.55 15.99 13.20
CA SER A 107 2.88 15.89 13.83
C SER A 107 3.97 16.31 12.84
N LEU A 108 5.07 16.84 13.37
CA LEU A 108 6.26 17.17 12.56
C LEU A 108 7.12 15.94 12.22
N SER A 109 6.93 14.83 12.92
CA SER A 109 7.78 13.64 12.76
C SER A 109 7.11 12.51 11.99
N ASN A 110 5.87 12.15 12.31
CA ASN A 110 5.14 11.07 11.66
C ASN A 110 3.63 11.35 11.66
N ASN A 111 3.02 11.36 10.47
CA ASN A 111 1.59 11.58 10.27
C ASN A 111 0.87 10.37 9.68
N SER A 112 1.58 9.25 9.47
CA SER A 112 0.98 8.05 8.94
C SER A 112 -0.09 7.51 9.90
N PRO A 113 -1.27 7.14 9.40
CA PRO A 113 -2.28 6.50 10.22
C PRO A 113 -1.82 5.12 10.67
N LEU A 114 -2.41 4.64 11.75
CA LEU A 114 -2.23 3.27 12.21
C LEU A 114 -3.07 2.33 11.34
N TYR A 115 -2.46 1.31 10.75
CA TYR A 115 -3.16 0.30 9.96
C TYR A 115 -3.46 -0.93 10.80
N VAL A 116 -4.71 -1.40 10.73
CA VAL A 116 -5.17 -2.61 11.41
C VAL A 116 -5.84 -3.52 10.39
N ILE A 117 -5.30 -4.69 10.17
CA ILE A 117 -5.80 -5.69 9.22
C ILE A 117 -6.43 -6.84 10.02
N ASP A 118 -7.73 -7.09 9.82
CA ASP A 118 -8.49 -8.14 10.51
C ASP A 118 -8.31 -8.19 12.04
N GLY A 119 -7.92 -7.05 12.65
CA GLY A 119 -7.75 -6.90 14.08
C GLY A 119 -6.31 -6.94 14.58
N ALA A 120 -5.29 -7.03 13.73
CA ALA A 120 -3.88 -6.90 14.11
C ALA A 120 -3.17 -5.78 13.32
N PHE A 121 -2.09 -5.24 13.89
CA PHE A 121 -1.34 -4.14 13.26
C PHE A 121 -0.59 -4.64 12.03
N GLY A 122 -0.77 -3.96 10.89
CA GLY A 122 -0.19 -4.35 9.60
C GLY A 122 0.24 -3.15 8.77
N ASP A 123 0.44 -3.37 7.47
CA ASP A 123 0.67 -2.36 6.45
C ASP A 123 -0.39 -2.51 5.36
N ILE A 124 -0.99 -1.40 4.93
CA ILE A 124 -2.05 -1.39 3.92
C ILE A 124 -1.61 -2.03 2.60
N ASN A 125 -0.34 -1.90 2.24
CA ASN A 125 0.20 -2.43 0.99
C ASN A 125 0.45 -3.95 1.01
N MET A 126 0.32 -4.61 2.17
CA MET A 126 0.36 -6.07 2.26
C MET A 126 -0.89 -6.73 1.68
N VAL A 127 -2.02 -6.02 1.65
CA VAL A 127 -3.31 -6.55 1.19
C VAL A 127 -3.56 -6.14 -0.26
N ASP A 128 -3.85 -7.11 -1.14
CA ASP A 128 -4.28 -6.78 -2.50
C ASP A 128 -5.68 -6.12 -2.47
N PRO A 129 -5.93 -5.05 -3.25
CA PRO A 129 -7.24 -4.41 -3.32
C PRO A 129 -8.39 -5.37 -3.60
N ASN A 130 -8.15 -6.45 -4.37
CA ASN A 130 -9.15 -7.47 -4.67
C ASN A 130 -9.52 -8.32 -3.45
N ASP A 131 -8.68 -8.37 -2.42
CA ASP A 131 -8.90 -9.15 -1.20
C ASP A 131 -9.63 -8.36 -0.11
N ILE A 132 -9.91 -7.09 -0.33
CA ILE A 132 -10.53 -6.22 0.65
C ILE A 132 -12.05 -6.32 0.58
N GLN A 133 -12.67 -6.48 1.75
CA GLN A 133 -14.11 -6.39 1.93
C GLN A 133 -14.55 -4.96 2.21
N SER A 134 -13.87 -4.28 3.15
CA SER A 134 -14.13 -2.89 3.52
C SER A 134 -12.88 -2.25 4.13
N ILE A 135 -12.84 -0.93 4.03
CA ILE A 135 -11.86 -0.09 4.73
C ILE A 135 -12.63 0.98 5.49
N GLU A 136 -12.43 1.04 6.79
CA GLU A 136 -12.97 2.07 7.66
C GLU A 136 -11.84 2.97 8.16
N VAL A 137 -12.05 4.28 8.15
CA VAL A 137 -11.08 5.25 8.66
C VAL A 137 -11.66 5.98 9.87
N LEU A 138 -11.06 5.74 11.04
CA LEU A 138 -11.38 6.47 12.27
C LEU A 138 -10.66 7.81 12.25
N LYS A 139 -11.41 8.87 12.04
CA LYS A 139 -10.86 10.22 11.87
C LYS A 139 -10.83 11.02 13.16
N ASP A 140 -11.67 10.64 14.13
CA ASP A 140 -11.80 11.36 15.40
C ASP A 140 -10.95 10.74 16.49
N ALA A 141 -10.35 11.60 17.33
CA ALA A 141 -9.55 11.16 18.47
C ALA A 141 -10.34 10.27 19.43
N ALA A 142 -11.63 10.53 19.65
CA ALA A 142 -12.48 9.72 20.52
C ALA A 142 -12.65 8.28 20.01
N ALA A 143 -12.85 8.10 18.71
CA ALA A 143 -12.94 6.77 18.07
C ALA A 143 -11.58 6.06 18.02
N ALA A 144 -10.49 6.81 17.83
CA ALA A 144 -9.13 6.31 17.73
C ALA A 144 -8.45 6.06 19.09
N ALA A 145 -8.96 6.68 20.19
CA ALA A 145 -8.35 6.65 21.53
C ALA A 145 -8.09 5.23 22.07
N ILE A 146 -8.92 4.27 21.70
CA ILE A 146 -8.76 2.86 22.10
C ILE A 146 -7.44 2.25 21.60
N TYR A 147 -6.86 2.80 20.52
CA TYR A 147 -5.59 2.37 19.94
C TYR A 147 -4.36 3.10 20.51
N GLY A 148 -4.59 4.06 21.44
CA GLY A 148 -3.53 4.81 22.14
C GLY A 148 -2.89 5.91 21.31
N SER A 149 -1.73 6.41 21.79
CA SER A 149 -1.00 7.54 21.18
C SER A 149 -0.57 7.33 19.74
N ARG A 150 -0.36 6.08 19.32
CA ARG A 150 0.00 5.73 17.93
C ARG A 150 -1.11 6.04 16.91
N ALA A 151 -2.33 6.20 17.40
CA ALA A 151 -3.49 6.55 16.57
C ALA A 151 -3.65 8.07 16.36
N ALA A 152 -2.67 8.89 16.73
CA ALA A 152 -2.72 10.35 16.58
C ALA A 152 -2.92 10.78 15.11
N GLY A 153 -2.36 10.05 14.15
CA GLY A 153 -2.56 10.23 12.71
C GLY A 153 -3.85 9.60 12.16
N GLY A 154 -4.76 9.12 13.04
CA GLY A 154 -5.95 8.35 12.65
C GLY A 154 -5.69 6.85 12.60
N VAL A 155 -6.76 6.07 12.37
CA VAL A 155 -6.68 4.61 12.23
C VAL A 155 -7.40 4.16 10.97
N VAL A 156 -6.75 3.32 10.19
CA VAL A 156 -7.30 2.68 9.00
C VAL A 156 -7.54 1.20 9.32
N LEU A 157 -8.79 0.81 9.40
CA LEU A 157 -9.22 -0.56 9.65
C LEU A 157 -9.50 -1.23 8.31
N ILE A 158 -8.84 -2.36 8.07
CA ILE A 158 -8.95 -3.11 6.83
C ILE A 158 -9.55 -4.47 7.16
N SER A 159 -10.74 -4.74 6.62
CA SER A 159 -11.37 -6.05 6.71
C SER A 159 -11.16 -6.80 5.40
N THR A 160 -10.55 -7.97 5.46
CA THR A 160 -10.34 -8.80 4.27
C THR A 160 -11.55 -9.70 4.00
N LYS A 161 -11.73 -10.09 2.73
CA LYS A 161 -12.79 -11.00 2.31
C LYS A 161 -12.66 -12.36 3.01
N GLY A 162 -13.75 -12.83 3.57
CA GLY A 162 -13.88 -14.18 4.16
C GLY A 162 -14.84 -15.05 3.37
N GLY A 163 -14.92 -16.32 3.75
CA GLY A 163 -15.98 -17.22 3.32
C GLY A 163 -17.32 -16.87 3.97
N ARG A 164 -18.41 -17.40 3.42
CA ARG A 164 -19.75 -17.29 4.01
C ARG A 164 -20.21 -18.66 4.51
N LYS A 165 -20.84 -18.68 5.69
CA LYS A 165 -21.43 -19.92 6.23
C LYS A 165 -22.50 -20.44 5.26
N GLU A 166 -22.60 -21.77 5.18
CA GLU A 166 -23.60 -22.48 4.35
C GLU A 166 -23.61 -22.03 2.88
N SER A 167 -22.43 -21.61 2.37
CA SER A 167 -22.27 -21.15 1.00
C SER A 167 -21.45 -22.15 0.19
N PRO A 168 -21.86 -22.48 -1.04
CA PRO A 168 -21.06 -23.31 -1.92
C PRO A 168 -19.71 -22.65 -2.21
N THR A 169 -18.76 -23.47 -2.59
CA THR A 169 -17.44 -22.98 -3.00
C THR A 169 -17.58 -22.12 -4.26
N LYS A 170 -17.00 -20.91 -4.20
CA LYS A 170 -16.97 -19.93 -5.28
C LYS A 170 -15.53 -19.65 -5.66
N VAL A 171 -15.26 -19.56 -6.96
CA VAL A 171 -13.98 -19.15 -7.52
C VAL A 171 -14.18 -17.83 -8.25
N ASP A 172 -13.39 -16.82 -7.88
CA ASP A 172 -13.34 -15.51 -8.54
C ASP A 172 -11.94 -15.35 -9.15
N ILE A 173 -11.87 -15.09 -10.46
CA ILE A 173 -10.61 -14.83 -11.17
C ILE A 173 -10.71 -13.44 -11.76
N ASN A 174 -9.67 -12.64 -11.51
CA ASN A 174 -9.54 -11.30 -12.07
C ASN A 174 -8.23 -11.21 -12.82
N PHE A 175 -8.28 -10.73 -14.04
CA PHE A 175 -7.11 -10.46 -14.86
C PHE A 175 -7.21 -9.03 -15.40
N PHE A 176 -6.09 -8.34 -15.37
CA PHE A 176 -5.95 -6.99 -15.89
C PHE A 176 -4.63 -6.85 -16.65
N THR A 177 -4.68 -6.16 -17.77
CA THR A 177 -3.50 -5.68 -18.49
C THR A 177 -3.69 -4.22 -18.84
N GLY A 178 -2.62 -3.44 -18.77
CA GLY A 178 -2.64 -2.02 -19.06
C GLY A 178 -1.39 -1.55 -19.76
N ILE A 179 -1.53 -0.52 -20.58
CA ILE A 179 -0.43 0.15 -21.26
C ILE A 179 -0.27 1.53 -20.63
N GLN A 180 0.94 1.89 -20.27
CA GLN A 180 1.29 3.19 -19.71
C GLN A 180 2.27 3.91 -20.64
N HIS A 181 2.09 5.18 -20.81
CA HIS A 181 3.01 6.04 -21.55
C HIS A 181 3.07 7.42 -20.90
N ASN A 182 4.11 8.18 -21.19
CA ASN A 182 4.20 9.57 -20.74
C ASN A 182 3.17 10.42 -21.50
N PRO A 183 2.17 11.00 -20.84
CA PRO A 183 1.10 11.74 -21.52
C PRO A 183 1.55 13.11 -22.04
N LYS A 184 2.61 13.67 -21.47
CA LYS A 184 3.10 15.01 -21.82
C LYS A 184 4.58 15.13 -21.53
N LYS A 185 5.34 15.57 -22.54
CA LYS A 185 6.72 16.01 -22.38
C LYS A 185 6.77 17.48 -22.01
N LEU A 186 7.80 17.87 -21.29
CA LEU A 186 8.12 19.25 -21.07
C LEU A 186 8.89 19.81 -22.27
N ASN A 187 8.57 21.03 -22.66
CA ASN A 187 9.33 21.73 -23.70
C ASN A 187 10.68 22.14 -23.11
N VAL A 188 11.75 21.55 -23.64
CA VAL A 188 13.13 21.91 -23.34
C VAL A 188 13.77 22.50 -24.58
N MET A 189 14.91 23.14 -24.44
CA MET A 189 15.65 23.68 -25.59
C MET A 189 16.11 22.56 -26.53
N THR A 190 15.91 22.77 -27.81
CA THR A 190 16.57 21.94 -28.85
C THR A 190 18.09 22.14 -28.80
N GLY A 191 18.85 21.27 -29.47
CA GLY A 191 20.30 21.40 -29.53
C GLY A 191 20.75 22.76 -30.13
N GLU A 192 20.06 23.21 -31.19
CA GLU A 192 20.35 24.51 -31.78
C GLU A 192 20.03 25.67 -30.84
N GLU A 193 18.90 25.64 -30.16
CA GLU A 193 18.51 26.68 -29.18
C GLU A 193 19.48 26.71 -28.00
N TYR A 194 19.85 25.53 -27.47
CA TYR A 194 20.83 25.44 -26.39
C TYR A 194 22.20 25.96 -26.82
N SER A 195 22.70 25.56 -28.00
CA SER A 195 23.97 26.06 -28.53
C SER A 195 23.98 27.61 -28.69
N ARG A 196 22.88 28.16 -29.20
CA ARG A 196 22.72 29.61 -29.32
C ARG A 196 22.70 30.32 -27.96
N PHE A 197 21.97 29.75 -27.01
CA PHE A 197 21.88 30.28 -25.65
C PHE A 197 23.23 30.23 -24.94
N ALA A 198 23.91 29.07 -24.93
CA ALA A 198 25.20 28.88 -24.30
C ALA A 198 26.26 29.84 -24.84
N ARG A 199 26.31 30.03 -26.15
CA ARG A 199 27.23 30.98 -26.82
C ARG A 199 26.91 32.42 -26.49
N TYR A 200 25.63 32.81 -26.46
CA TYR A 200 25.21 34.17 -26.15
C TYR A 200 25.63 34.59 -24.74
N TYR A 201 25.47 33.67 -23.76
CA TYR A 201 25.82 33.96 -22.38
C TYR A 201 27.26 33.62 -22.02
N GLY A 202 28.05 33.15 -22.97
CA GLY A 202 29.45 32.76 -22.73
C GLY A 202 29.59 31.63 -21.73
N LEU A 203 28.60 30.70 -21.69
CA LEU A 203 28.71 29.52 -20.91
C LEU A 203 29.84 28.64 -21.44
N ALA A 204 30.52 27.94 -20.56
CA ALA A 204 31.56 27.01 -20.98
C ALA A 204 30.94 25.96 -21.91
N GLY A 205 31.69 25.47 -22.87
CA GLY A 205 31.17 24.61 -23.92
C GLY A 205 31.18 23.14 -23.58
N ASP A 206 30.17 22.46 -24.05
CA ASP A 206 30.02 21.00 -23.86
C ASP A 206 30.83 20.16 -24.88
N GLY A 207 31.67 20.82 -25.72
CA GLY A 207 32.44 20.13 -26.76
C GLY A 207 31.63 19.76 -28.01
N TYR A 208 30.36 20.18 -28.09
CA TYR A 208 29.45 19.85 -29.20
C TYR A 208 28.89 21.05 -29.93
N GLY A 209 29.69 22.12 -30.02
CA GLY A 209 29.31 23.34 -30.76
C GLY A 209 28.56 24.38 -29.92
N SER A 210 28.61 24.29 -28.64
CA SER A 210 28.09 25.28 -27.69
C SER A 210 29.16 26.31 -27.25
N GLU A 211 30.45 26.06 -27.52
CA GLU A 211 31.55 26.92 -27.14
C GLU A 211 31.63 28.19 -28.00
N ALA A 212 32.14 29.27 -27.41
CA ALA A 212 32.45 30.47 -28.12
C ALA A 212 33.53 30.21 -29.20
N GLY A 213 33.22 30.52 -30.46
CA GLY A 213 34.13 30.30 -31.58
C GLY A 213 34.05 28.89 -32.26
N ALA A 214 33.36 27.91 -31.68
CA ALA A 214 33.10 26.67 -32.37
C ALA A 214 32.04 26.81 -33.48
N THR A 215 31.97 25.83 -34.38
CA THR A 215 30.86 25.73 -35.34
C THR A 215 29.56 25.51 -34.56
N PRO A 216 28.52 26.34 -34.75
CA PRO A 216 27.26 26.18 -34.05
C PRO A 216 26.64 24.79 -34.30
N PHE A 217 26.09 24.19 -33.28
CA PHE A 217 25.27 23.01 -33.47
C PHE A 217 23.99 23.36 -34.24
N VAL A 218 23.64 22.51 -35.19
CA VAL A 218 22.46 22.67 -36.04
C VAL A 218 21.58 21.47 -35.90
N GLY A 219 20.28 21.69 -35.66
CA GLY A 219 19.28 20.64 -35.54
C GLY A 219 18.69 20.50 -34.14
N GLU A 220 17.83 19.52 -34.00
CA GLU A 220 17.09 19.31 -32.75
C GLU A 220 17.97 18.78 -31.62
N GLY A 221 18.98 17.95 -31.94
CA GLY A 221 19.82 17.30 -30.95
C GLY A 221 19.13 16.11 -30.29
N THR A 222 19.56 15.78 -29.07
CA THR A 222 19.05 14.64 -28.30
C THR A 222 17.84 15.07 -27.45
N ASP A 223 16.67 14.50 -27.72
CA ASP A 223 15.53 14.57 -26.79
C ASP A 223 15.71 13.52 -25.69
N TRP A 224 16.24 13.93 -24.55
CA TRP A 224 16.50 13.05 -23.42
C TRP A 224 15.22 12.42 -22.84
N GLN A 225 14.07 13.08 -22.99
CA GLN A 225 12.80 12.52 -22.58
C GLN A 225 12.41 11.33 -23.46
N ASP A 226 12.65 11.41 -24.79
CA ASP A 226 12.43 10.28 -25.70
C ASP A 226 13.42 9.13 -25.48
N VAL A 227 14.67 9.47 -25.16
CA VAL A 227 15.69 8.46 -24.83
C VAL A 227 15.30 7.67 -23.61
N MET A 228 14.76 8.30 -22.56
CA MET A 228 14.55 7.68 -21.27
C MET A 228 13.13 7.14 -21.06
N PHE A 229 12.11 7.77 -21.67
CA PHE A 229 10.74 7.27 -21.54
C PHE A 229 10.44 6.18 -22.58
N LYS A 230 9.73 5.17 -22.13
CA LYS A 230 9.22 4.08 -22.98
C LYS A 230 7.74 3.82 -22.68
N THR A 231 7.08 3.19 -23.62
CA THR A 231 5.77 2.57 -23.35
C THR A 231 5.99 1.37 -22.42
N ALA A 232 5.22 1.30 -21.36
CA ALA A 232 5.34 0.29 -20.33
C ALA A 232 4.06 -0.54 -20.21
N MET A 233 4.20 -1.80 -19.81
CA MET A 233 3.10 -2.73 -19.64
C MET A 233 2.86 -3.00 -18.14
N THR A 234 1.61 -3.24 -17.78
CA THR A 234 1.23 -3.73 -16.47
C THR A 234 0.37 -4.97 -16.63
N TYR A 235 0.69 -6.02 -15.89
CA TYR A 235 -0.08 -7.26 -15.82
C TYR A 235 -0.44 -7.52 -14.37
N LYS A 236 -1.71 -7.81 -14.11
CA LYS A 236 -2.20 -8.20 -12.78
C LYS A 236 -3.15 -9.38 -12.92
N ALA A 237 -2.92 -10.40 -12.12
CA ALA A 237 -3.81 -11.56 -12.00
C ALA A 237 -4.10 -11.81 -10.53
N ASN A 238 -5.34 -12.15 -10.20
CA ASN A 238 -5.75 -12.55 -8.86
C ASN A 238 -6.80 -13.64 -8.98
N ALA A 239 -6.62 -14.72 -8.21
CA ALA A 239 -7.58 -15.80 -8.09
C ALA A 239 -7.96 -15.98 -6.62
N THR A 240 -9.25 -16.06 -6.33
CA THR A 240 -9.78 -16.26 -4.98
C THR A 240 -10.75 -17.42 -4.97
N ILE A 241 -10.56 -18.36 -4.05
CA ILE A 241 -11.51 -19.41 -3.75
C ILE A 241 -12.07 -19.19 -2.35
N SER A 242 -13.39 -19.26 -2.18
CA SER A 242 -14.05 -19.04 -0.91
C SER A 242 -15.30 -19.89 -0.78
N GLY A 243 -15.66 -20.23 0.46
CA GLY A 243 -16.85 -21.02 0.73
C GLY A 243 -17.02 -21.25 2.23
N GLY A 244 -18.00 -22.07 2.60
CA GLY A 244 -18.16 -22.44 3.98
C GLY A 244 -19.30 -23.42 4.24
N SER A 245 -19.12 -24.16 5.31
CA SER A 245 -20.13 -25.03 5.93
C SER A 245 -20.85 -24.29 7.06
N LYS A 246 -21.70 -25.01 7.81
CA LYS A 246 -22.35 -24.49 9.03
C LYS A 246 -21.33 -24.00 10.07
N ASN A 247 -20.21 -24.72 10.21
CA ASN A 247 -19.27 -24.55 11.31
C ASN A 247 -17.89 -24.01 10.85
N ALA A 248 -17.65 -23.88 9.55
CA ALA A 248 -16.37 -23.41 9.03
C ALA A 248 -16.57 -22.49 7.83
N THR A 249 -15.74 -21.46 7.73
CA THR A 249 -15.63 -20.63 6.54
C THR A 249 -14.17 -20.54 6.11
N PHE A 250 -13.94 -20.39 4.83
CA PHE A 250 -12.58 -20.22 4.31
C PHE A 250 -12.55 -19.28 3.11
N SER A 251 -11.42 -18.64 2.92
CA SER A 251 -11.09 -17.89 1.73
C SER A 251 -9.58 -17.98 1.51
N ALA A 252 -9.17 -18.35 0.32
CA ALA A 252 -7.77 -18.34 -0.11
C ALA A 252 -7.64 -17.54 -1.39
N SER A 253 -6.63 -16.69 -1.49
CA SER A 253 -6.34 -15.94 -2.70
C SER A 253 -4.86 -15.99 -3.03
N ALA A 254 -4.56 -15.99 -4.34
CA ALA A 254 -3.22 -15.83 -4.86
C ALA A 254 -3.24 -14.73 -5.93
N GLY A 255 -2.23 -13.87 -5.90
CA GLY A 255 -2.12 -12.75 -6.81
C GLY A 255 -0.72 -12.58 -7.36
N TYR A 256 -0.64 -12.04 -8.56
CA TYR A 256 0.57 -11.67 -9.28
C TYR A 256 0.40 -10.26 -9.83
N LEU A 257 1.44 -9.45 -9.70
CA LEU A 257 1.55 -8.14 -10.30
C LEU A 257 2.93 -8.02 -10.95
N ASN A 258 2.94 -7.61 -12.22
CA ASN A 258 4.13 -7.11 -12.89
C ASN A 258 3.81 -5.74 -13.47
N LYS A 259 4.60 -4.75 -13.14
CA LYS A 259 4.45 -3.36 -13.57
C LYS A 259 5.81 -2.85 -14.07
N ASP A 260 5.96 -2.72 -15.37
CA ASP A 260 7.08 -1.98 -15.93
C ASP A 260 6.92 -0.49 -15.68
N GLY A 261 8.03 0.20 -15.46
CA GLY A 261 8.02 1.67 -15.39
C GLY A 261 8.13 2.29 -16.79
N ILE A 262 7.52 3.47 -16.94
CA ILE A 262 7.68 4.29 -18.15
C ILE A 262 9.11 4.84 -18.28
N LEU A 263 9.84 4.97 -17.18
CA LEU A 263 11.28 5.24 -17.19
C LEU A 263 12.03 3.94 -17.45
N ARG A 264 13.06 3.99 -18.32
CA ARG A 264 13.88 2.81 -18.62
C ARG A 264 14.50 2.23 -17.35
N ASN A 265 14.74 0.91 -17.35
CA ASN A 265 15.36 0.15 -16.25
C ASN A 265 14.61 0.21 -14.91
N THR A 266 13.33 0.58 -14.92
CA THR A 266 12.48 0.54 -13.74
C THR A 266 11.38 -0.50 -13.88
N SER A 267 11.14 -1.28 -12.82
CA SER A 267 10.08 -2.30 -12.79
C SER A 267 9.69 -2.64 -11.34
N HIS A 268 8.50 -3.21 -11.19
CA HIS A 268 8.05 -3.82 -9.94
C HIS A 268 7.29 -5.11 -10.22
N GLU A 269 7.71 -6.17 -9.56
CA GLU A 269 7.03 -7.47 -9.60
C GLU A 269 6.67 -7.89 -8.18
N SER A 270 5.49 -8.47 -7.98
CA SER A 270 5.11 -9.01 -6.68
C SER A 270 4.12 -10.16 -6.76
N TYR A 271 4.25 -11.06 -5.79
CA TYR A 271 3.39 -12.21 -5.55
C TYR A 271 2.74 -12.04 -4.17
N ASN A 272 1.48 -12.36 -4.06
CA ASN A 272 0.77 -12.37 -2.79
C ASN A 272 -0.05 -13.65 -2.62
N LEU A 273 -0.07 -14.16 -1.40
CA LEU A 273 -0.91 -15.26 -0.96
C LEU A 273 -1.65 -14.82 0.29
N ARG A 274 -2.95 -15.05 0.36
CA ARG A 274 -3.75 -14.82 1.56
C ARG A 274 -4.60 -16.05 1.85
N LEU A 275 -4.60 -16.46 3.12
CA LEU A 275 -5.48 -17.50 3.67
C LEU A 275 -6.25 -16.89 4.82
N LYS A 276 -7.54 -17.16 4.90
CA LYS A 276 -8.41 -16.76 6.00
C LYS A 276 -9.41 -17.86 6.28
N SER A 277 -9.50 -18.30 7.51
CA SER A 277 -10.52 -19.24 7.92
C SER A 277 -11.06 -18.97 9.32
N ASP A 278 -12.30 -19.39 9.55
CA ASP A 278 -12.96 -19.36 10.84
C ASP A 278 -13.62 -20.71 11.10
N PHE A 279 -13.38 -21.29 12.28
CA PHE A 279 -13.97 -22.53 12.76
C PHE A 279 -14.79 -22.27 14.01
N THR A 280 -16.03 -22.74 14.03
CA THR A 280 -16.97 -22.51 15.12
C THR A 280 -17.34 -23.82 15.78
N PHE A 281 -17.25 -23.87 17.11
CA PHE A 281 -17.47 -25.07 17.93
C PHE A 281 -18.50 -24.82 19.04
N LEU A 282 -18.91 -25.86 19.74
CA LEU A 282 -19.75 -25.78 20.92
C LEU A 282 -21.05 -24.98 20.72
N ASN A 283 -21.81 -25.31 19.67
CA ASN A 283 -23.03 -24.60 19.29
C ASN A 283 -22.81 -23.07 19.08
N ASN A 284 -21.77 -22.73 18.34
CA ASN A 284 -21.36 -21.35 18.02
C ASN A 284 -20.83 -20.53 19.22
N ARG A 285 -20.49 -21.17 20.35
CA ARG A 285 -19.93 -20.46 21.51
C ARG A 285 -18.45 -20.18 21.42
N VAL A 286 -17.71 -21.02 20.67
CA VAL A 286 -16.25 -20.84 20.50
C VAL A 286 -15.95 -20.70 19.03
N THR A 287 -15.19 -19.67 18.69
CA THR A 287 -14.67 -19.45 17.31
C THR A 287 -13.15 -19.34 17.37
N ILE A 288 -12.48 -20.05 16.50
CA ILE A 288 -11.04 -19.92 16.23
C ILE A 288 -10.92 -19.46 14.80
N GLY A 289 -10.15 -18.41 14.57
CA GLY A 289 -9.94 -17.92 13.22
C GLY A 289 -8.50 -17.46 13.01
N GLU A 290 -8.08 -17.46 11.74
CA GLU A 290 -6.79 -16.95 11.34
C GLU A 290 -6.89 -16.18 10.01
N THR A 291 -5.93 -15.26 9.84
CA THR A 291 -5.62 -14.60 8.57
C THR A 291 -4.10 -14.63 8.38
N LEU A 292 -3.63 -15.30 7.35
CA LEU A 292 -2.23 -15.32 6.92
C LEU A 292 -2.12 -14.55 5.62
N ILE A 293 -1.16 -13.60 5.54
CA ILE A 293 -0.80 -12.91 4.31
C ILE A 293 0.70 -13.07 4.12
N LEU A 294 1.09 -13.51 2.93
CA LEU A 294 2.47 -13.58 2.48
C LEU A 294 2.58 -12.74 1.21
N ARG A 295 3.53 -11.82 1.19
CA ARG A 295 3.85 -11.04 0.00
C ARG A 295 5.34 -11.07 -0.24
N MET A 296 5.73 -11.30 -1.49
CA MET A 296 7.09 -11.18 -1.98
C MET A 296 7.11 -10.15 -3.10
N GLY A 297 8.12 -9.32 -3.15
CA GLY A 297 8.25 -8.30 -4.18
C GLY A 297 9.70 -8.05 -4.57
N GLU A 298 9.90 -7.70 -5.83
CA GLU A 298 11.15 -7.21 -6.40
C GLU A 298 10.87 -5.91 -7.12
N ALA A 299 11.72 -4.91 -6.91
CA ALA A 299 11.70 -3.66 -7.67
C ALA A 299 13.09 -3.31 -8.16
N LYS A 300 13.16 -2.76 -9.37
CA LYS A 300 14.40 -2.31 -10.02
C LYS A 300 14.31 -0.82 -10.34
N GLY A 301 15.47 -0.17 -10.31
CA GLY A 301 15.63 1.22 -10.67
C GLY A 301 14.98 2.20 -9.69
N GLY A 302 14.88 3.43 -10.13
CA GLY A 302 14.24 4.52 -9.39
C GLY A 302 15.21 5.35 -8.58
N SER A 303 15.62 6.50 -9.13
CA SER A 303 16.17 7.59 -8.34
C SER A 303 15.68 8.92 -8.92
N ASP A 304 15.44 9.88 -8.03
CA ASP A 304 15.09 11.25 -8.39
C ASP A 304 16.17 11.95 -9.26
N HIS A 305 17.41 11.46 -9.18
CA HIS A 305 18.52 11.96 -10.00
C HIS A 305 18.33 11.70 -11.49
N GLU A 306 17.70 10.60 -11.88
CA GLU A 306 17.43 10.31 -13.27
C GLU A 306 16.47 11.33 -13.88
N MET A 307 15.42 11.70 -13.17
CA MET A 307 14.46 12.72 -13.62
C MET A 307 15.08 14.11 -13.74
N ASN A 308 15.92 14.51 -12.79
CA ASN A 308 16.65 15.79 -12.86
C ASN A 308 17.57 15.84 -14.08
N GLY A 309 18.25 14.74 -14.41
CA GLY A 309 19.10 14.61 -15.59
C GLY A 309 18.34 14.83 -16.90
N LEU A 310 17.14 14.26 -17.03
CA LEU A 310 16.32 14.35 -18.25
C LEU A 310 16.01 15.79 -18.68
N LEU A 311 15.88 16.73 -17.74
CA LEU A 311 15.48 18.10 -18.04
C LEU A 311 16.66 19.07 -18.10
N ARG A 312 17.80 18.67 -17.56
CA ARG A 312 18.96 19.57 -17.39
C ARG A 312 20.15 19.17 -18.26
N PHE A 313 20.20 17.91 -18.71
CA PHE A 313 21.29 17.46 -19.55
C PHE A 313 21.17 18.07 -20.94
N PRO A 314 22.24 18.69 -21.50
CA PRO A 314 22.15 19.44 -22.74
C PRO A 314 21.76 18.59 -23.93
N SER A 315 20.85 19.11 -24.75
CA SER A 315 20.39 18.44 -25.97
C SER A 315 21.43 18.40 -27.11
N VAL A 316 22.50 19.18 -27.03
CA VAL A 316 23.63 19.11 -27.98
C VAL A 316 24.45 17.84 -27.80
N ILE A 317 24.39 17.20 -26.62
CA ILE A 317 25.20 16.03 -26.31
C ILE A 317 24.50 14.78 -26.89
N PRO A 318 25.20 13.95 -27.67
CA PRO A 318 24.65 12.69 -28.18
C PRO A 318 24.55 11.65 -27.07
N VAL A 319 23.68 10.65 -27.24
CA VAL A 319 23.58 9.54 -26.31
C VAL A 319 24.89 8.76 -26.23
N TYR A 320 25.47 8.45 -27.38
CA TYR A 320 26.73 7.74 -27.50
C TYR A 320 27.75 8.61 -28.25
N ASP A 321 28.98 8.59 -27.76
CA ASP A 321 30.10 9.26 -28.40
C ASP A 321 31.31 8.30 -28.43
N PRO A 322 31.64 7.73 -29.61
CA PRO A 322 32.75 6.80 -29.72
C PRO A 322 34.13 7.44 -29.53
N THR A 323 34.20 8.77 -29.47
CA THR A 323 35.46 9.49 -29.19
C THR A 323 35.80 9.53 -27.71
N ASN A 324 34.79 9.33 -26.84
CA ASN A 324 35.00 9.18 -25.41
C ASN A 324 35.40 7.75 -25.03
N SER A 325 36.25 7.61 -24.04
CA SER A 325 36.72 6.33 -23.52
C SER A 325 35.61 5.38 -23.09
N SER A 326 34.53 5.94 -22.55
CA SER A 326 33.34 5.18 -22.13
C SER A 326 32.35 4.87 -23.23
N GLY A 327 32.49 5.51 -24.41
CA GLY A 327 31.52 5.42 -25.49
C GLY A 327 30.23 6.22 -25.27
N TRP A 328 30.08 6.93 -24.14
CA TRP A 328 28.94 7.77 -23.82
C TRP A 328 29.18 9.24 -24.16
N GLY A 329 28.14 9.95 -24.60
CA GLY A 329 28.18 11.39 -24.66
C GLY A 329 28.29 11.97 -23.24
N THR A 330 29.26 12.83 -23.01
CA THR A 330 29.54 13.43 -21.71
C THR A 330 29.59 14.94 -21.81
N SER A 331 29.25 15.66 -20.73
CA SER A 331 29.41 17.10 -20.64
C SER A 331 30.77 17.45 -20.04
N ALA A 332 31.43 18.46 -20.59
CA ALA A 332 32.66 18.99 -20.02
C ALA A 332 32.40 19.95 -18.86
N ASP A 333 31.23 20.53 -18.76
CA ASP A 333 30.93 21.64 -17.87
C ASP A 333 29.83 21.39 -16.86
N ILE A 334 28.94 20.41 -17.13
CA ILE A 334 27.80 20.13 -16.27
C ILE A 334 28.09 18.88 -15.44
N ASN A 335 28.12 19.03 -14.13
CA ASN A 335 28.26 17.91 -13.19
C ASN A 335 26.97 17.11 -13.10
N LEU A 336 26.57 16.53 -14.24
CA LEU A 336 25.43 15.62 -14.38
C LEU A 336 25.86 14.46 -15.28
N PRO A 337 25.46 13.21 -14.94
CA PRO A 337 25.73 12.07 -15.81
C PRO A 337 24.78 12.07 -17.00
N ASN A 338 25.23 11.48 -18.10
CA ASN A 338 24.36 11.08 -19.20
C ASN A 338 23.20 10.23 -18.62
N PRO A 339 21.93 10.62 -18.82
CA PRO A 339 20.79 9.96 -18.14
C PRO A 339 20.68 8.47 -18.45
N LEU A 340 20.92 8.08 -19.71
CA LEU A 340 20.86 6.65 -20.09
C LEU A 340 22.06 5.89 -19.53
N ALA A 341 23.27 6.45 -19.61
CA ALA A 341 24.44 5.83 -19.01
C ALA A 341 24.25 5.60 -17.51
N ASN A 342 23.78 6.60 -16.78
CA ASN A 342 23.51 6.50 -15.34
C ASN A 342 22.53 5.35 -15.02
N SER A 343 21.48 5.19 -15.83
CA SER A 343 20.48 4.13 -15.63
C SER A 343 20.99 2.72 -15.92
N VAL A 344 22.12 2.59 -16.65
CA VAL A 344 22.76 1.30 -16.96
C VAL A 344 23.90 1.01 -15.99
N ILE A 345 24.67 2.04 -15.62
CA ILE A 345 25.82 1.92 -14.72
C ILE A 345 25.38 1.55 -13.31
N ILE A 346 24.26 2.11 -12.84
CA ILE A 346 23.75 1.91 -11.48
C ILE A 346 22.62 0.90 -11.49
N ASP A 347 22.88 -0.33 -11.06
CA ASP A 347 21.87 -1.39 -10.87
C ASP A 347 21.36 -1.35 -9.42
N LYS A 348 20.12 -0.85 -9.26
CA LYS A 348 19.42 -0.81 -7.97
C LYS A 348 18.35 -1.87 -7.94
N LYS A 349 18.40 -2.73 -6.93
CA LYS A 349 17.46 -3.81 -6.69
C LYS A 349 16.94 -3.77 -5.26
N ASN A 350 15.62 -3.83 -5.10
CA ASN A 350 14.96 -3.97 -3.83
C ASN A 350 14.15 -5.26 -3.82
N GLU A 351 14.43 -6.16 -2.89
CA GLU A 351 13.70 -7.40 -2.66
C GLU A 351 13.02 -7.32 -1.30
N SER A 352 11.74 -7.68 -1.23
CA SER A 352 10.97 -7.65 0.01
C SER A 352 10.18 -8.94 0.22
N THR A 353 10.16 -9.40 1.46
CA THR A 353 9.29 -10.51 1.91
C THR A 353 8.53 -10.06 3.14
N GLN A 354 7.23 -10.08 3.06
CA GLN A 354 6.33 -9.64 4.11
C GLN A 354 5.45 -10.80 4.55
N ILE A 355 5.40 -11.05 5.85
CA ILE A 355 4.57 -12.08 6.48
C ILE A 355 3.69 -11.39 7.53
N PHE A 356 2.41 -11.62 7.45
CA PHE A 356 1.43 -11.19 8.45
C PHE A 356 0.58 -12.38 8.85
N LEU A 357 0.47 -12.60 10.15
CA LEU A 357 -0.43 -13.59 10.72
C LEU A 357 -1.26 -12.92 11.81
N ASN A 358 -2.57 -13.05 11.71
CA ASN A 358 -3.49 -12.82 12.81
C ASN A 358 -4.16 -14.13 13.16
N ALA A 359 -4.15 -14.53 14.42
CA ALA A 359 -4.88 -15.69 14.92
C ALA A 359 -5.67 -15.29 16.16
N TYR A 360 -6.90 -15.74 16.27
CA TYR A 360 -7.73 -15.42 17.41
C TYR A 360 -8.56 -16.62 17.90
N LEU A 361 -8.84 -16.60 19.20
CA LEU A 361 -9.82 -17.44 19.86
C LEU A 361 -10.87 -16.54 20.52
N GLN A 362 -12.13 -16.74 20.19
CA GLN A 362 -13.26 -16.04 20.82
C GLN A 362 -14.19 -17.06 21.49
N ALA A 363 -14.56 -16.80 22.73
CA ALA A 363 -15.48 -17.65 23.49
C ALA A 363 -16.61 -16.83 24.10
N GLU A 364 -17.87 -17.20 23.85
CA GLU A 364 -19.02 -16.67 24.57
C GLU A 364 -19.19 -17.42 25.88
N ILE A 365 -18.78 -16.77 26.99
CA ILE A 365 -18.79 -17.36 28.35
C ILE A 365 -20.24 -17.50 28.84
N ILE A 366 -20.98 -16.40 28.77
CA ILE A 366 -22.42 -16.34 28.99
C ILE A 366 -23.04 -15.46 27.91
N LYS A 367 -24.35 -15.53 27.72
CA LYS A 367 -25.03 -14.71 26.70
C LYS A 367 -24.68 -13.24 26.80
N GLY A 368 -24.06 -12.72 25.75
CA GLY A 368 -23.60 -11.34 25.63
C GLY A 368 -22.21 -11.07 26.18
N LEU A 369 -21.58 -11.98 26.97
CA LEU A 369 -20.21 -11.82 27.46
C LEU A 369 -19.25 -12.68 26.66
N LYS A 370 -18.37 -12.05 25.90
CA LYS A 370 -17.38 -12.69 25.02
C LYS A 370 -15.96 -12.35 25.45
N TYR A 371 -15.16 -13.38 25.62
CA TYR A 371 -13.71 -13.26 25.75
C TYR A 371 -13.06 -13.47 24.37
N LYS A 372 -12.10 -12.65 24.01
CA LYS A 372 -11.29 -12.82 22.79
C LYS A 372 -9.81 -12.68 23.14
N LEU A 373 -9.04 -13.71 22.75
CA LEU A 373 -7.59 -13.71 22.68
C LEU A 373 -7.21 -13.49 21.23
N ASN A 374 -6.36 -12.51 20.96
CA ASN A 374 -5.88 -12.18 19.62
C ASN A 374 -4.34 -12.14 19.60
N LEU A 375 -3.72 -12.80 18.66
CA LEU A 375 -2.29 -12.81 18.40
C LEU A 375 -2.02 -12.28 17.00
N GLY A 376 -1.29 -11.19 16.91
CA GLY A 376 -0.78 -10.64 15.66
C GLY A 376 0.72 -10.83 15.56
N LEU A 377 1.20 -11.29 14.42
CA LEU A 377 2.63 -11.40 14.09
C LEU A 377 2.86 -10.72 12.75
N ARG A 378 3.91 -9.92 12.65
CA ARG A 378 4.34 -9.29 11.41
C ARG A 378 5.86 -9.40 11.31
N ARG A 379 6.31 -9.84 10.15
CA ARG A 379 7.72 -9.78 9.74
C ARG A 379 7.81 -9.11 8.38
N ASN A 380 8.66 -8.11 8.25
CA ASN A 380 9.05 -7.53 6.98
C ASN A 380 10.56 -7.65 6.84
N HIS A 381 10.99 -8.36 5.82
CA HIS A 381 12.40 -8.48 5.44
C HIS A 381 12.59 -7.76 4.12
N THR A 382 13.53 -6.80 4.09
CA THR A 382 13.85 -6.03 2.88
C THR A 382 15.36 -6.10 2.65
N LYS A 383 15.73 -6.38 1.40
CA LYS A 383 17.12 -6.32 0.92
C LYS A 383 17.22 -5.26 -0.15
N TYR A 384 18.07 -4.28 0.05
CA TYR A 384 18.48 -3.32 -0.97
C TYR A 384 19.87 -3.66 -1.45
N ARG A 385 20.07 -3.60 -2.76
CA ARG A 385 21.38 -3.69 -3.39
C ARG A 385 21.53 -2.54 -4.37
N THR A 386 22.66 -1.84 -4.29
CA THR A 386 23.12 -0.91 -5.30
C THR A 386 24.48 -1.39 -5.76
N TYR A 387 24.58 -1.73 -7.04
CA TYR A 387 25.83 -2.02 -7.73
C TYR A 387 26.10 -0.90 -8.71
N GLU A 388 27.27 -0.33 -8.64
CA GLU A 388 27.75 0.69 -9.55
C GLU A 388 28.96 0.15 -10.29
N SER A 389 28.83 -0.06 -11.61
CA SER A 389 29.93 -0.57 -12.44
C SER A 389 31.04 0.46 -12.59
N SER A 390 32.18 0.07 -13.10
CA SER A 390 33.21 1.03 -13.51
C SER A 390 32.69 1.94 -14.63
N TYR A 391 33.07 3.21 -14.63
CA TYR A 391 32.70 4.18 -15.65
C TYR A 391 33.67 5.34 -15.74
N ASP A 392 33.67 5.99 -16.90
CA ASP A 392 34.26 7.31 -17.13
C ASP A 392 33.19 8.19 -17.81
N LEU A 393 32.59 9.11 -17.05
CA LEU A 393 31.58 10.05 -17.55
C LEU A 393 32.09 11.49 -17.54
N GLY A 394 33.41 11.66 -17.79
CA GLY A 394 34.05 12.97 -17.91
C GLY A 394 34.00 13.77 -16.60
N THR A 395 33.53 15.02 -16.66
CA THR A 395 33.49 15.91 -15.48
C THR A 395 32.54 15.43 -14.40
N PHE A 396 31.55 14.60 -14.73
CA PHE A 396 30.69 14.00 -13.71
C PHE A 396 31.49 13.09 -12.75
N GLY A 397 32.41 12.32 -13.29
CA GLY A 397 33.28 11.47 -12.48
C GLY A 397 33.79 10.24 -13.23
N ILE A 398 34.80 9.65 -12.63
CA ILE A 398 35.39 8.38 -13.06
C ILE A 398 35.32 7.45 -11.87
N ASN A 399 34.77 6.27 -12.08
CA ASN A 399 34.85 5.14 -11.17
C ASN A 399 35.65 4.04 -11.83
N GLU A 400 36.88 3.82 -11.41
CA GLU A 400 37.78 2.87 -12.05
C GLU A 400 37.40 1.40 -11.77
N LYS A 401 36.70 1.18 -10.66
CA LYS A 401 36.31 -0.16 -10.21
C LYS A 401 34.93 -0.17 -9.59
N PRO A 402 34.17 -1.25 -9.77
CA PRO A 402 32.82 -1.34 -9.25
C PRO A 402 32.70 -1.18 -7.75
N ASP A 403 31.58 -0.56 -7.33
CA ASP A 403 31.15 -0.44 -5.96
C ASP A 403 29.88 -1.27 -5.72
N LEU A 404 29.79 -1.90 -4.55
CA LEU A 404 28.61 -2.60 -4.08
C LEU A 404 28.20 -2.11 -2.71
N SER A 405 26.93 -1.79 -2.58
CA SER A 405 26.27 -1.53 -1.29
C SER A 405 25.09 -2.46 -1.14
N GLU A 406 25.01 -3.14 -0.01
CA GLU A 406 23.85 -3.96 0.35
C GLU A 406 23.36 -3.57 1.75
N SER A 407 22.04 -3.51 1.91
CA SER A 407 21.43 -3.39 3.22
C SER A 407 20.34 -4.43 3.43
N PHE A 408 20.24 -4.93 4.65
CA PHE A 408 19.20 -5.87 5.08
C PHE A 408 18.46 -5.24 6.26
N SER A 409 17.16 -5.11 6.12
CA SER A 409 16.29 -4.61 7.17
C SER A 409 15.29 -5.68 7.56
N ASN A 410 15.15 -5.92 8.88
CA ASN A 410 14.13 -6.78 9.44
C ASN A 410 13.27 -5.98 10.42
N ASP A 411 11.96 -5.90 10.12
CA ASP A 411 10.95 -5.35 11.02
C ASP A 411 10.11 -6.48 11.56
N ASP A 412 10.36 -6.89 12.80
CA ASP A 412 9.60 -7.91 13.51
C ASP A 412 8.66 -7.26 14.53
N SER A 413 7.41 -7.64 14.52
CA SER A 413 6.40 -7.16 15.46
C SER A 413 5.49 -8.29 15.90
N TRP A 414 5.20 -8.34 17.20
CA TRP A 414 4.12 -9.17 17.70
C TRP A 414 3.23 -8.38 18.66
N VAL A 415 1.96 -8.73 18.68
CA VAL A 415 0.97 -8.20 19.61
C VAL A 415 0.11 -9.32 20.16
N LEU A 416 -0.09 -9.35 21.46
CA LEU A 416 -1.01 -10.24 22.15
C LEU A 416 -2.06 -9.40 22.86
N GLU A 417 -3.32 -9.64 22.56
CA GLU A 417 -4.43 -8.87 23.10
C GLU A 417 -5.46 -9.80 23.74
N ASN A 418 -5.94 -9.41 24.90
CA ASN A 418 -7.00 -10.08 25.62
C ASN A 418 -8.12 -9.07 25.82
N THR A 419 -9.32 -9.37 25.36
CA THR A 419 -10.48 -8.52 25.53
C THR A 419 -11.66 -9.27 26.09
N LEU A 420 -12.39 -8.60 26.98
CA LEU A 420 -13.66 -9.05 27.51
C LEU A 420 -14.73 -8.04 27.07
N ASN A 421 -15.68 -8.50 26.27
CA ASN A 421 -16.73 -7.69 25.68
C ASN A 421 -18.09 -8.13 26.24
N TYR A 422 -18.89 -7.18 26.70
CA TYR A 422 -20.26 -7.40 27.15
C TYR A 422 -21.22 -6.56 26.33
N ASP A 423 -22.08 -7.20 25.55
CA ASP A 423 -23.08 -6.54 24.70
C ASP A 423 -24.47 -7.03 25.09
N ARG A 424 -25.37 -6.10 25.47
CA ARG A 424 -26.73 -6.47 25.85
C ARG A 424 -27.74 -5.35 25.60
N THR A 425 -28.93 -5.76 25.15
CA THR A 425 -30.08 -4.88 25.01
C THR A 425 -31.12 -5.19 26.10
N PHE A 426 -31.61 -4.15 26.80
CA PHE A 426 -32.63 -4.21 27.83
C PHE A 426 -33.77 -3.23 27.45
N GLY A 427 -34.81 -3.73 26.78
CA GLY A 427 -35.84 -2.88 26.21
C GLY A 427 -35.28 -1.84 25.26
N LYS A 428 -35.33 -0.54 25.58
CA LYS A 428 -34.78 0.56 24.78
C LYS A 428 -33.32 0.87 25.07
N HIS A 429 -32.70 0.19 26.03
CA HIS A 429 -31.32 0.44 26.46
C HIS A 429 -30.37 -0.55 25.80
N ASN A 430 -29.38 -0.07 25.07
CA ASN A 430 -28.30 -0.88 24.54
C ASN A 430 -27.01 -0.53 25.27
N LEU A 431 -26.37 -1.51 25.88
CA LEU A 431 -25.10 -1.37 26.59
C LEU A 431 -24.05 -2.25 25.92
N SER A 432 -22.92 -1.63 25.54
CA SER A 432 -21.70 -2.33 25.14
C SER A 432 -20.55 -1.86 26.03
N ALA A 433 -19.93 -2.79 26.74
CA ALA A 433 -18.79 -2.51 27.61
C ALA A 433 -17.64 -3.43 27.24
N MET A 434 -16.42 -2.90 27.23
CA MET A 434 -15.22 -3.65 26.93
C MET A 434 -14.11 -3.30 27.90
N ALA A 435 -13.35 -4.32 28.33
CA ALA A 435 -12.07 -4.17 29.02
C ALA A 435 -11.01 -4.99 28.28
N GLY A 436 -9.80 -4.49 28.19
CA GLY A 436 -8.73 -5.15 27.44
C GLY A 436 -7.35 -4.93 28.04
N TYR A 437 -6.49 -5.90 27.74
CA TYR A 437 -5.05 -5.89 28.01
C TYR A 437 -4.33 -6.20 26.70
N SER A 438 -3.27 -5.47 26.40
CA SER A 438 -2.42 -5.69 25.21
C SER A 438 -0.95 -5.63 25.62
N ALA A 439 -0.17 -6.56 25.09
CA ALA A 439 1.29 -6.53 25.13
C ALA A 439 1.81 -6.59 23.70
N GLN A 440 2.84 -5.79 23.39
CA GLN A 440 3.43 -5.70 22.07
C GLN A 440 4.93 -5.50 22.18
N LYS A 441 5.66 -6.05 21.21
CA LYS A 441 7.07 -5.74 20.97
C LYS A 441 7.26 -5.51 19.46
N ASP A 442 7.97 -4.43 19.14
CA ASP A 442 8.45 -4.11 17.81
C ASP A 442 9.99 -4.12 17.86
N GLN A 443 10.61 -4.73 16.86
CA GLN A 443 12.06 -4.79 16.71
C GLN A 443 12.42 -4.43 15.28
N HIS A 444 13.33 -3.49 15.12
CA HIS A 444 13.88 -3.09 13.83
C HIS A 444 15.41 -3.33 13.87
N TYR A 445 15.87 -4.26 13.06
CA TYR A 445 17.27 -4.54 12.83
C TYR A 445 17.66 -4.11 11.42
N ASN A 446 18.69 -3.30 11.30
CA ASN A 446 19.28 -2.91 10.02
C ASN A 446 20.76 -3.29 10.00
N PHE A 447 21.20 -3.87 8.90
CA PHE A 447 22.59 -4.13 8.57
C PHE A 447 22.89 -3.47 7.23
N GLU A 448 24.02 -2.78 7.15
CA GLU A 448 24.52 -2.17 5.92
C GLU A 448 25.96 -2.62 5.71
N GLY A 449 26.28 -3.06 4.49
CA GLY A 449 27.61 -3.40 4.04
C GLY A 449 27.92 -2.70 2.74
N SER A 450 29.15 -2.27 2.55
CA SER A 450 29.64 -1.75 1.27
C SER A 450 31.07 -2.20 1.01
N ASN A 451 31.42 -2.33 -0.25
CA ASN A 451 32.76 -2.60 -0.69
C ASN A 451 33.01 -1.88 -2.01
N SER A 452 34.15 -1.24 -2.12
CA SER A 452 34.68 -0.65 -3.34
C SER A 452 35.79 -1.56 -3.88
N ASP A 453 36.18 -1.35 -5.14
CA ASP A 453 37.27 -2.12 -5.75
C ASP A 453 36.93 -3.61 -5.97
N LEU A 454 35.73 -3.84 -6.54
CA LEU A 454 35.27 -5.18 -6.91
C LEU A 454 35.71 -5.53 -8.35
N PRO A 455 35.80 -6.83 -8.68
CA PRO A 455 35.80 -7.26 -10.08
C PRO A 455 34.46 -6.92 -10.76
N GLU A 456 34.49 -6.68 -12.08
CA GLU A 456 33.30 -6.41 -12.86
C GLU A 456 32.26 -7.56 -12.77
N PHE A 457 30.97 -7.17 -12.72
CA PHE A 457 29.83 -8.10 -12.67
C PHE A 457 29.78 -9.04 -11.47
N ILE A 458 30.49 -8.70 -10.38
CA ILE A 458 30.42 -9.42 -9.11
C ILE A 458 29.48 -8.70 -8.16
N TYR A 459 28.37 -9.34 -7.80
CA TYR A 459 27.30 -8.82 -6.96
C TYR A 459 27.35 -9.36 -5.52
N THR A 460 28.54 -9.66 -5.01
CA THR A 460 28.77 -10.15 -3.66
C THR A 460 29.89 -9.36 -2.99
N MET A 461 29.86 -9.25 -1.66
CA MET A 461 30.87 -8.56 -0.86
C MET A 461 32.21 -9.33 -0.87
N THR A 462 32.85 -9.36 -2.04
CA THR A 462 34.18 -9.94 -2.26
C THR A 462 35.14 -8.85 -2.73
N GLY A 463 36.43 -9.16 -2.90
CA GLY A 463 37.42 -8.21 -3.43
C GLY A 463 38.31 -7.62 -2.35
N ASN A 464 38.56 -6.32 -2.40
CA ASN A 464 39.49 -5.65 -1.52
C ASN A 464 38.95 -5.53 -0.08
N VAL A 465 39.56 -6.27 0.86
CA VAL A 465 39.15 -6.24 2.28
C VAL A 465 39.37 -4.88 2.95
N ASN A 466 40.27 -4.05 2.42
CA ASN A 466 40.59 -2.74 3.01
C ASN A 466 39.51 -1.67 2.70
N THR A 467 38.67 -1.90 1.71
CA THR A 467 37.57 -1.01 1.33
C THR A 467 36.22 -1.47 1.89
N MET A 468 36.20 -2.67 2.49
CA MET A 468 34.98 -3.24 3.04
C MET A 468 34.55 -2.50 4.31
N LYS A 469 33.28 -2.10 4.38
CA LYS A 469 32.65 -1.44 5.53
C LYS A 469 31.38 -2.19 5.89
N ALA A 470 31.10 -2.28 7.20
CA ALA A 470 29.85 -2.84 7.68
C ALA A 470 29.39 -2.12 8.95
N THR A 471 28.09 -1.92 9.08
CA THR A 471 27.46 -1.36 10.27
C THR A 471 26.12 -2.04 10.51
N SER A 472 25.67 -2.03 11.76
CA SER A 472 24.34 -2.53 12.09
C SER A 472 23.72 -1.74 13.22
N THR A 473 22.40 -1.67 13.24
CA THR A 473 21.62 -1.03 14.29
C THR A 473 20.47 -1.94 14.71
N LEU A 474 20.14 -1.90 16.00
CA LEU A 474 19.01 -2.60 16.58
C LEU A 474 18.19 -1.61 17.41
N ASN A 475 16.90 -1.45 17.05
CA ASN A 475 15.95 -0.65 17.79
C ASN A 475 14.81 -1.54 18.28
N GLU A 476 14.48 -1.42 19.56
CA GLU A 476 13.38 -2.17 20.16
C GLU A 476 12.40 -1.23 20.85
N LEU A 477 11.12 -1.58 20.78
CA LEU A 477 10.03 -0.93 21.47
C LEU A 477 9.11 -1.99 22.06
N ALA A 478 8.85 -1.90 23.35
CA ALA A 478 7.82 -2.70 24.02
C ALA A 478 6.72 -1.80 24.58
N LEU A 479 5.49 -2.25 24.46
CA LEU A 479 4.30 -1.56 24.95
C LEU A 479 3.43 -2.54 25.71
N VAL A 480 2.91 -2.09 26.85
CA VAL A 480 1.87 -2.79 27.63
C VAL A 480 0.74 -1.82 27.88
N SER A 481 -0.48 -2.24 27.62
CA SER A 481 -1.65 -1.36 27.69
C SER A 481 -2.81 -2.01 28.42
N LEU A 482 -3.49 -1.19 29.22
CA LEU A 482 -4.79 -1.50 29.80
C LEU A 482 -5.79 -0.49 29.24
N PHE A 483 -6.94 -0.98 28.78
CA PHE A 483 -7.93 -0.10 28.16
C PHE A 483 -9.36 -0.58 28.42
N GLY A 484 -10.28 0.37 28.36
CA GLY A 484 -11.70 0.08 28.51
C GLY A 484 -12.54 1.07 27.72
N ARG A 485 -13.72 0.62 27.32
CA ARG A 485 -14.71 1.44 26.61
C ARG A 485 -16.11 1.05 27.06
N VAL A 486 -16.96 2.04 27.25
CA VAL A 486 -18.39 1.86 27.46
C VAL A 486 -19.14 2.66 26.41
N MET A 487 -20.09 2.03 25.77
CA MET A 487 -21.01 2.66 24.83
C MET A 487 -22.43 2.34 25.30
N TYR A 488 -23.25 3.37 25.35
CA TYR A 488 -24.64 3.26 25.77
C TYR A 488 -25.53 3.98 24.77
N SER A 489 -26.63 3.37 24.37
CA SER A 489 -27.66 4.05 23.62
C SER A 489 -29.05 3.82 24.26
N TYR A 490 -29.86 4.87 24.21
CA TYR A 490 -31.26 4.82 24.64
C TYR A 490 -32.16 5.15 23.45
N ASP A 491 -33.05 4.21 23.09
CA ASP A 491 -34.03 4.32 21.99
C ASP A 491 -33.36 4.71 20.63
N ASP A 492 -32.09 4.32 20.45
CA ASP A 492 -31.22 4.67 19.29
C ASP A 492 -31.13 6.18 19.01
N ARG A 493 -31.51 7.03 19.99
CA ARG A 493 -31.55 8.50 19.88
C ARG A 493 -30.50 9.18 20.72
N TYR A 494 -30.23 8.67 21.91
CA TYR A 494 -29.25 9.24 22.83
C TYR A 494 -28.07 8.31 22.93
N LEU A 495 -26.92 8.78 22.47
CA LEU A 495 -25.69 7.99 22.37
C LEU A 495 -24.64 8.56 23.31
N LEU A 496 -24.03 7.71 24.13
CA LEU A 496 -22.91 8.04 25.01
C LEU A 496 -21.78 7.06 24.75
N SER A 497 -20.55 7.57 24.57
CA SER A 497 -19.34 6.76 24.45
C SER A 497 -18.26 7.34 25.36
N ALA A 498 -17.63 6.48 26.16
CA ALA A 498 -16.49 6.83 26.99
C ALA A 498 -15.41 5.76 26.85
N SER A 499 -14.15 6.17 26.72
CA SER A 499 -12.99 5.26 26.66
C SER A 499 -11.87 5.77 27.54
N ILE A 500 -11.13 4.82 28.12
CA ILE A 500 -9.93 5.08 28.91
C ILE A 500 -8.84 4.11 28.46
N ARG A 501 -7.60 4.59 28.40
CA ARG A 501 -6.44 3.76 28.10
C ARG A 501 -5.23 4.24 28.90
N ARG A 502 -4.45 3.28 29.39
CA ARG A 502 -3.14 3.51 30.01
C ARG A 502 -2.09 2.69 29.27
N ASP A 503 -1.06 3.36 28.79
CA ASP A 503 0.06 2.74 28.10
C ASP A 503 1.33 2.85 28.94
N GLY A 504 2.10 1.76 29.06
CA GLY A 504 3.46 1.71 29.54
C GLY A 504 4.38 1.43 28.34
N SER A 505 5.42 2.24 28.20
CA SER A 505 6.37 2.15 27.09
C SER A 505 7.79 1.92 27.60
N SER A 506 8.58 1.11 26.92
CA SER A 506 10.02 0.91 27.20
C SER A 506 10.89 2.12 26.83
N ARG A 507 10.31 3.16 26.23
CA ARG A 507 11.04 4.41 25.88
C ARG A 507 10.98 5.47 26.97
N PHE A 508 10.19 5.25 28.02
CA PHE A 508 10.00 6.15 29.15
C PHE A 508 10.17 5.42 30.47
#